data_e3eaa8a085b2adf13477daf1818a80b7
#
_entry.id   e3eaa8a085b2adf13477daf1818a80b7
#
_cell.length_a   1.000
_cell.length_b   1.000
_cell.length_c   1.000
_cell.angle_alpha   90.00
_cell.angle_beta   90.00
_cell.angle_gamma   90.00
#
_symmetry.space_group_name_H-M   'P 1'
#
loop_
_entity.id
_entity.type
_entity.pdbx_description
1 polymer ?
#
loop_
_entity_poly.entity_id
_entity_poly.type
_entity_poly.pdbx_seq_one_letter_code
_entity_poly.pdbx_strand_id
1 'polypeptide(L)'
;MIRRTGVVKLAIPDERRDDLRETTERFRQAAQMVADRAFERNDDGYVITSKTKLHQLTYQQVRETTDGLNADLVCAARNYAADSVKGVTSAWQNGKYATQLTFTANTVVYNKNAVTYRDDHCTLAAVNGRVKAEYVLPSEGENPQTTYLRNDEWELRESTLHYRDGDYYLHVGVAKGDETTQAEGGTVLGVDLGVKTIAATSTGSMWSGGYLNHRRREYEKVRGSLQQTGTESAHRTIDGIGNRESRWAEDYLHRLSKALVREAITHDCSAIAFEDLTDIRDRMPGAKAFHAWAFRRLYEYVEYKATVFGISTKQVDPAYTSQRCSKCGHTERGNRPKQERFCCRKCGYEVHADYNAAKNIGIKHVHAGQKSPRGRANRQLALKSGTLSVSDEFTSAEGSA
;
A
#
# COMPACT_ATOMS: atom_id res chain seq x y z
N MET A 1 16.73 -1.32 -3.41
CA MET A 1 16.50 -1.09 -1.95
C MET A 1 15.02 -1.04 -1.68
N ILE A 2 14.53 -1.95 -0.88
CA ILE A 2 13.12 -2.04 -0.47
C ILE A 2 12.94 -1.18 0.78
N ARG A 3 11.91 -0.29 0.80
CA ARG A 3 11.58 0.54 1.96
C ARG A 3 10.18 0.20 2.46
N ARG A 4 10.00 0.17 3.78
CA ARG A 4 8.74 -0.11 4.46
C ARG A 4 8.56 0.80 5.66
N THR A 5 7.34 0.83 6.18
CA THR A 5 7.02 1.51 7.44
C THR A 5 6.25 0.55 8.32
N GLY A 6 6.78 0.25 9.49
CA GLY A 6 6.08 -0.47 10.54
C GLY A 6 5.40 0.54 11.48
N VAL A 7 4.14 0.32 11.83
CA VAL A 7 3.43 1.18 12.79
C VAL A 7 3.31 0.45 14.12
N VAL A 8 3.89 1.03 15.17
CA VAL A 8 3.91 0.45 16.51
C VAL A 8 3.23 1.42 17.49
N LYS A 9 2.25 0.92 18.24
CA LYS A 9 1.69 1.67 19.38
C LYS A 9 2.68 1.63 20.53
N LEU A 10 2.85 2.77 21.21
CA LEU A 10 3.77 2.93 22.33
C LEU A 10 3.00 3.11 23.65
N ALA A 11 3.42 2.36 24.68
CA ALA A 11 3.05 2.63 26.05
C ALA A 11 4.07 3.62 26.62
N ILE A 12 3.59 4.81 26.96
CA ILE A 12 4.38 5.90 27.53
C ILE A 12 3.99 6.02 29.01
N PRO A 13 4.96 6.04 29.97
CA PRO A 13 4.68 6.34 31.36
C PRO A 13 3.93 7.66 31.51
N ASP A 14 2.90 7.72 32.35
CA ASP A 14 2.03 8.89 32.46
C ASP A 14 2.79 10.16 32.82
N GLU A 15 3.79 10.06 33.70
CA GLU A 15 4.66 11.16 34.13
C GLU A 15 5.55 11.72 33.00
N ARG A 16 5.71 10.99 31.89
CA ARG A 16 6.53 11.39 30.75
C ARG A 16 5.71 11.81 29.52
N ARG A 17 4.40 11.70 29.58
CA ARG A 17 3.52 12.06 28.45
C ARG A 17 3.57 13.55 28.13
N ASP A 18 3.69 14.38 29.15
CA ASP A 18 3.78 15.83 29.00
C ASP A 18 5.08 16.24 28.29
N ASP A 19 6.21 15.57 28.57
CA ASP A 19 7.47 15.81 27.88
C ASP A 19 7.35 15.57 26.38
N LEU A 20 6.67 14.49 25.96
CA LEU A 20 6.46 14.22 24.53
C LEU A 20 5.47 15.19 23.89
N ARG A 21 4.46 15.65 24.63
CA ARG A 21 3.52 16.66 24.14
C ARG A 21 4.25 17.99 23.91
N GLU A 22 5.04 18.43 24.87
CA GLU A 22 5.84 19.62 24.74
C GLU A 22 6.90 19.52 23.63
N THR A 23 7.55 18.35 23.51
CA THR A 23 8.46 18.06 22.39
C THR A 23 7.75 18.22 21.04
N THR A 24 6.54 17.69 20.92
CA THR A 24 5.74 17.79 19.70
C THR A 24 5.39 19.25 19.36
N GLU A 25 5.01 20.04 20.37
CA GLU A 25 4.68 21.45 20.19
C GLU A 25 5.90 22.24 19.74
N ARG A 26 7.04 22.08 20.43
CA ARG A 26 8.30 22.76 20.06
C ARG A 26 8.83 22.31 18.69
N PHE A 27 8.70 21.04 18.34
CA PHE A 27 9.05 20.54 17.01
C PHE A 27 8.18 21.19 15.93
N ARG A 28 6.87 21.28 16.15
CA ARG A 28 5.92 21.94 15.26
C ARG A 28 6.26 23.42 15.08
N GLN A 29 6.55 24.11 16.17
CA GLN A 29 6.98 25.52 16.17
C GLN A 29 8.28 25.71 15.38
N ALA A 30 9.28 24.85 15.59
CA ALA A 30 10.53 24.84 14.84
C ALA A 30 10.29 24.66 13.33
N ALA A 31 9.46 23.68 12.95
CA ALA A 31 9.13 23.43 11.55
C ALA A 31 8.41 24.62 10.91
N GLN A 32 7.48 25.26 11.63
CA GLN A 32 6.75 26.45 11.16
C GLN A 32 7.70 27.62 10.90
N MET A 33 8.57 27.95 11.86
CA MET A 33 9.55 29.02 11.70
C MET A 33 10.45 28.83 10.49
N VAL A 34 10.87 27.60 10.23
CA VAL A 34 11.69 27.27 9.04
C VAL A 34 10.89 27.43 7.75
N ALA A 35 9.63 26.99 7.75
CA ALA A 35 8.77 27.13 6.58
C ALA A 35 8.44 28.60 6.27
N ASP A 36 8.12 29.39 7.30
CA ASP A 36 7.86 30.82 7.13
C ASP A 36 9.07 31.52 6.53
N ARG A 37 10.28 31.26 7.06
CA ARG A 37 11.51 31.81 6.50
C ARG A 37 11.78 31.34 5.06
N ALA A 38 11.39 30.11 4.72
CA ALA A 38 11.53 29.59 3.36
C ALA A 38 10.65 30.35 2.35
N PHE A 39 9.44 30.74 2.75
CA PHE A 39 8.51 31.48 1.91
C PHE A 39 8.78 33.01 1.83
N GLU A 40 9.61 33.59 2.72
CA GLU A 40 10.07 34.97 2.60
C GLU A 40 10.90 35.24 1.33
N ARG A 41 11.28 34.18 0.61
CA ARG A 41 12.06 34.17 -0.61
C ARG A 41 13.52 34.63 -0.41
N ASN A 42 14.35 34.34 -1.40
CA ASN A 42 15.74 34.82 -1.45
C ASN A 42 15.81 36.14 -2.23
N ASP A 43 17.04 36.69 -2.34
CA ASP A 43 17.30 37.94 -3.06
C ASP A 43 16.87 37.89 -4.54
N ASP A 44 16.84 36.69 -5.14
CA ASP A 44 16.38 36.46 -6.52
C ASP A 44 14.86 36.24 -6.61
N GLY A 45 14.13 36.35 -5.52
CA GLY A 45 12.68 36.21 -5.45
C GLY A 45 12.16 34.75 -5.42
N TYR A 46 13.03 33.77 -5.22
CA TYR A 46 12.64 32.35 -5.17
C TYR A 46 12.44 31.84 -3.74
N VAL A 47 11.50 30.91 -3.57
CA VAL A 47 11.31 30.20 -2.31
C VAL A 47 12.55 29.36 -1.98
N ILE A 48 13.00 29.40 -0.72
CA ILE A 48 14.21 28.73 -0.28
C ILE A 48 13.86 27.26 0.05
N THR A 49 14.35 26.32 -0.78
CA THR A 49 14.16 24.87 -0.57
C THR A 49 15.43 24.14 -0.13
N SER A 50 16.57 24.81 -0.11
CA SER A 50 17.85 24.24 0.29
C SER A 50 17.93 24.05 1.80
N LYS A 51 18.08 22.80 2.25
CA LYS A 51 18.25 22.44 3.68
C LYS A 51 19.43 23.13 4.31
N THR A 52 20.56 23.26 3.59
CA THR A 52 21.78 23.92 4.07
C THR A 52 21.54 25.42 4.25
N LYS A 53 20.94 26.09 3.26
CA LYS A 53 20.67 27.54 3.35
C LYS A 53 19.66 27.84 4.47
N LEU A 54 18.59 27.04 4.59
CA LEU A 54 17.63 27.17 5.68
C LEU A 54 18.27 26.94 7.06
N HIS A 55 19.21 26.00 7.16
CA HIS A 55 19.96 25.79 8.40
C HIS A 55 20.72 27.06 8.80
N GLN A 56 21.48 27.62 7.88
CA GLN A 56 22.26 28.84 8.13
C GLN A 56 21.40 30.04 8.57
N LEU A 57 20.19 30.14 7.98
CA LEU A 57 19.28 31.27 8.20
C LEU A 57 18.43 31.14 9.48
N THR A 58 18.16 29.92 9.94
CA THR A 58 17.13 29.70 10.98
C THR A 58 17.65 29.00 12.24
N TYR A 59 18.78 28.28 12.17
CA TYR A 59 19.18 27.39 13.25
C TYR A 59 19.30 28.08 14.60
N GLN A 60 20.00 29.23 14.66
CA GLN A 60 20.21 29.94 15.91
C GLN A 60 18.89 30.44 16.50
N GLN A 61 18.06 31.08 15.68
CA GLN A 61 16.76 31.59 16.11
C GLN A 61 15.83 30.47 16.60
N VAL A 62 15.79 29.33 15.85
CA VAL A 62 14.98 28.16 16.24
C VAL A 62 15.47 27.59 17.58
N ARG A 63 16.80 27.48 17.78
CA ARG A 63 17.37 27.01 19.06
C ARG A 63 17.01 27.90 20.24
N GLU A 64 17.02 29.21 20.04
CA GLU A 64 16.63 30.16 21.09
C GLU A 64 15.13 30.15 21.40
N THR A 65 14.30 30.03 20.36
CA THR A 65 12.83 30.04 20.52
C THR A 65 12.28 28.71 21.06
N THR A 66 12.93 27.58 20.71
CA THR A 66 12.52 26.24 21.14
C THR A 66 13.48 25.65 22.17
N ASP A 67 13.78 26.44 23.19
CA ASP A 67 14.71 26.04 24.26
C ASP A 67 14.37 24.65 24.84
N GLY A 68 15.42 23.84 25.11
CA GLY A 68 15.25 22.43 25.54
C GLY A 68 14.94 21.42 24.42
N LEU A 69 14.57 21.83 23.20
CA LEU A 69 14.43 20.90 22.09
C LEU A 69 15.81 20.36 21.68
N ASN A 70 15.95 19.03 21.61
CA ASN A 70 17.20 18.38 21.22
C ASN A 70 17.68 18.86 19.85
N ALA A 71 18.99 19.07 19.68
CA ALA A 71 19.59 19.58 18.44
C ALA A 71 19.30 18.72 17.20
N ASP A 72 19.25 17.38 17.38
CA ASP A 72 18.85 16.47 16.30
C ASP A 72 17.40 16.66 15.88
N LEU A 73 16.50 16.95 16.83
CA LEU A 73 15.09 17.27 16.54
C LEU A 73 14.93 18.62 15.85
N VAL A 74 15.74 19.63 16.20
CA VAL A 74 15.78 20.91 15.46
C VAL A 74 16.21 20.68 14.01
N CYS A 75 17.23 19.87 13.79
CA CYS A 75 17.66 19.50 12.44
C CYS A 75 16.61 18.69 11.69
N ALA A 76 15.90 17.79 12.37
CA ALA A 76 14.80 17.03 11.79
C ALA A 76 13.60 17.92 11.42
N ALA A 77 13.23 18.88 12.28
CA ALA A 77 12.16 19.86 12.00
C ALA A 77 12.48 20.71 10.76
N ARG A 78 13.73 21.17 10.64
CA ARG A 78 14.21 21.88 9.44
C ARG A 78 14.07 21.01 8.18
N ASN A 79 14.53 19.76 8.23
CA ASN A 79 14.44 18.85 7.09
C ASN A 79 12.98 18.61 6.69
N TYR A 80 12.12 18.35 7.67
CA TYR A 80 10.69 18.15 7.48
C TYR A 80 10.03 19.39 6.85
N ALA A 81 10.34 20.59 7.33
CA ALA A 81 9.84 21.84 6.77
C ALA A 81 10.34 22.04 5.32
N ALA A 82 11.65 21.86 5.06
CA ALA A 82 12.23 22.03 3.73
C ALA A 82 11.63 21.06 2.69
N ASP A 83 11.44 19.81 3.06
CA ASP A 83 10.82 18.80 2.17
C ASP A 83 9.35 19.12 1.91
N SER A 84 8.63 19.62 2.91
CA SER A 84 7.23 20.06 2.78
C SER A 84 7.12 21.29 1.88
N VAL A 85 7.96 22.30 2.05
CA VAL A 85 8.04 23.50 1.19
C VAL A 85 8.36 23.09 -0.26
N LYS A 86 9.30 22.17 -0.46
CA LYS A 86 9.62 21.62 -1.78
C LYS A 86 8.41 20.95 -2.44
N GLY A 87 7.56 20.26 -1.66
CA GLY A 87 6.29 19.70 -2.13
C GLY A 87 5.32 20.76 -2.65
N VAL A 88 5.16 21.88 -1.91
CA VAL A 88 4.32 23.01 -2.32
C VAL A 88 4.86 23.66 -3.59
N THR A 89 6.16 23.96 -3.65
CA THR A 89 6.78 24.58 -4.84
C THR A 89 6.66 23.69 -6.07
N SER A 90 6.83 22.36 -5.90
CA SER A 90 6.60 21.41 -6.99
C SER A 90 5.14 21.38 -7.46
N ALA A 91 4.17 21.51 -6.55
CA ALA A 91 2.76 21.61 -6.93
C ALA A 91 2.50 22.87 -7.78
N TRP A 92 3.05 24.03 -7.39
CA TRP A 92 2.95 25.26 -8.17
C TRP A 92 3.60 25.14 -9.56
N GLN A 93 4.78 24.55 -9.65
CA GLN A 93 5.47 24.31 -10.93
C GLN A 93 4.65 23.42 -11.88
N ASN A 94 3.85 22.51 -11.33
CA ASN A 94 2.95 21.64 -12.09
C ASN A 94 1.55 22.24 -12.30
N GLY A 95 1.36 23.55 -12.08
CA GLY A 95 0.07 24.24 -12.27
C GLY A 95 -1.02 23.85 -11.28
N LYS A 96 -0.67 23.19 -10.16
CA LYS A 96 -1.63 22.81 -9.12
C LYS A 96 -1.74 23.92 -8.06
N TYR A 97 -2.97 24.14 -7.58
CA TYR A 97 -3.18 25.03 -6.46
C TYR A 97 -2.62 24.41 -5.19
N ALA A 98 -1.83 25.17 -4.44
CA ALA A 98 -1.37 24.83 -3.09
C ALA A 98 -1.21 26.11 -2.26
N THR A 99 -1.60 26.07 -0.99
CA THR A 99 -1.41 27.16 -0.02
C THR A 99 -0.04 27.06 0.64
N GLN A 100 0.41 28.16 1.26
CA GLN A 100 1.53 28.10 2.17
C GLN A 100 1.24 27.16 3.34
N LEU A 101 2.30 26.56 3.87
CA LEU A 101 2.18 25.50 4.89
C LEU A 101 1.85 26.09 6.25
N THR A 102 0.90 25.44 6.94
CA THR A 102 0.69 25.59 8.38
C THR A 102 0.77 24.21 9.00
N PHE A 103 1.71 24.00 9.90
CA PHE A 103 1.89 22.72 10.58
C PHE A 103 0.91 22.59 11.75
N THR A 104 -0.07 21.72 11.62
CA THR A 104 -1.10 21.45 12.63
C THR A 104 -1.00 20.05 13.23
N ALA A 105 -0.28 19.14 12.58
CA ALA A 105 -0.17 17.74 12.97
C ALA A 105 0.67 17.55 14.24
N ASN A 106 0.19 16.69 15.14
CA ASN A 106 0.91 16.25 16.34
C ASN A 106 1.94 15.16 15.96
N THR A 107 3.02 15.59 15.34
CA THR A 107 4.00 14.71 14.69
C THR A 107 5.42 15.18 15.01
N VAL A 108 6.32 14.25 15.33
CA VAL A 108 7.75 14.49 15.51
C VAL A 108 8.54 13.51 14.65
N VAL A 109 9.50 14.02 13.87
CA VAL A 109 10.41 13.18 13.06
C VAL A 109 11.67 12.90 13.88
N TYR A 110 12.01 11.62 14.02
CA TYR A 110 13.17 11.13 14.74
C TYR A 110 14.19 10.53 13.77
N ASN A 111 15.35 11.15 13.68
CA ASN A 111 16.51 10.57 13.01
C ASN A 111 17.17 9.49 13.91
N LYS A 112 18.16 8.78 13.37
CA LYS A 112 18.85 7.69 14.08
C LYS A 112 19.52 8.09 15.41
N ASN A 113 19.84 9.38 15.61
CA ASN A 113 20.46 9.87 16.84
C ASN A 113 19.43 10.22 17.92
N ALA A 114 18.24 10.63 17.49
CA ALA A 114 17.14 11.05 18.38
C ALA A 114 16.30 9.89 18.91
N VAL A 115 16.40 8.70 18.31
CA VAL A 115 15.73 7.47 18.76
C VAL A 115 16.74 6.34 18.94
N THR A 116 16.54 5.50 19.96
CA THR A 116 17.30 4.26 20.13
C THR A 116 16.30 3.10 20.26
N TYR A 117 16.47 2.07 19.45
CA TYR A 117 15.61 0.90 19.43
C TYR A 117 16.21 -0.22 20.29
N ARG A 118 15.34 -0.97 20.98
CA ARG A 118 15.63 -2.18 21.71
C ARG A 118 14.55 -3.22 21.39
N ASP A 119 14.68 -4.45 21.90
CA ASP A 119 13.77 -5.57 21.56
C ASP A 119 12.33 -5.34 22.02
N ASP A 120 12.15 -4.69 23.19
CA ASP A 120 10.87 -4.49 23.86
C ASP A 120 10.43 -3.01 23.94
N HIS A 121 11.36 -2.07 23.70
CA HIS A 121 11.09 -0.64 23.81
C HIS A 121 11.97 0.20 22.89
N CYS A 122 11.62 1.46 22.77
CA CYS A 122 12.54 2.48 22.26
C CYS A 122 12.75 3.60 23.28
N THR A 123 13.82 4.36 23.11
CA THR A 123 14.01 5.62 23.83
C THR A 123 13.99 6.78 22.85
N LEU A 124 13.15 7.77 23.12
CA LEU A 124 12.91 8.94 22.27
C LEU A 124 13.51 10.18 22.93
N ALA A 125 14.26 10.99 22.18
CA ALA A 125 14.70 12.30 22.66
C ALA A 125 13.47 13.19 22.90
N ALA A 126 13.44 13.87 24.06
CA ALA A 126 12.39 14.79 24.45
C ALA A 126 12.98 16.01 25.15
N VAL A 127 12.17 17.01 25.44
CA VAL A 127 12.62 18.29 26.03
C VAL A 127 13.32 18.09 27.39
N ASN A 128 12.87 17.14 28.21
CA ASN A 128 13.45 16.83 29.53
C ASN A 128 14.23 15.49 29.51
N GLY A 129 15.09 15.29 28.49
CA GLY A 129 15.88 14.09 28.33
C GLY A 129 15.21 13.03 27.47
N ARG A 130 15.62 11.77 27.62
CA ARG A 130 15.06 10.67 26.82
C ARG A 130 13.88 10.01 27.54
N VAL A 131 12.84 9.69 26.78
CA VAL A 131 11.64 8.98 27.25
C VAL A 131 11.72 7.53 26.81
N LYS A 132 11.66 6.57 27.76
CA LYS A 132 11.50 5.15 27.47
C LYS A 132 10.03 4.91 27.09
N ALA A 133 9.80 4.24 25.97
CA ALA A 133 8.49 3.90 25.43
C ALA A 133 8.44 2.42 25.09
N GLU A 134 7.58 1.66 25.75
CA GLU A 134 7.45 0.22 25.51
C GLU A 134 6.57 -0.05 24.29
N TYR A 135 6.89 -1.12 23.53
CA TYR A 135 6.10 -1.49 22.37
C TYR A 135 4.84 -2.26 22.81
N VAL A 136 3.68 -1.80 22.34
CA VAL A 136 2.44 -2.56 22.45
C VAL A 136 2.31 -3.41 21.17
N LEU A 137 2.79 -4.64 21.25
CA LEU A 137 2.78 -5.58 20.14
C LEU A 137 1.64 -6.60 20.30
N PRO A 138 1.11 -7.16 19.20
CA PRO A 138 0.19 -8.29 19.26
C PRO A 138 0.82 -9.48 19.98
N SER A 139 0.03 -10.21 20.76
CA SER A 139 0.50 -11.27 21.64
C SER A 139 0.99 -12.52 20.91
N GLU A 140 0.60 -12.75 19.66
CA GLU A 140 0.94 -13.97 18.92
C GLU A 140 1.14 -13.72 17.42
N GLY A 141 2.02 -14.51 16.80
CA GLY A 141 2.20 -14.65 15.36
C GLY A 141 3.16 -13.63 14.72
N GLU A 142 3.58 -13.95 13.49
CA GLU A 142 4.35 -13.05 12.64
C GLU A 142 3.48 -11.84 12.25
N ASN A 143 3.92 -10.67 12.66
CA ASN A 143 3.31 -9.40 12.28
C ASN A 143 4.39 -8.43 11.77
N PRO A 144 4.02 -7.43 10.97
CA PRO A 144 4.99 -6.50 10.40
C PRO A 144 5.83 -5.77 11.45
N GLN A 145 5.27 -5.51 12.63
CA GLN A 145 5.95 -4.80 13.70
C GLN A 145 7.14 -5.60 14.22
N THR A 146 6.91 -6.87 14.59
CA THR A 146 7.98 -7.75 15.08
C THR A 146 8.99 -8.07 13.99
N THR A 147 8.54 -8.31 12.76
CA THR A 147 9.41 -8.57 11.61
C THR A 147 10.37 -7.41 11.36
N TYR A 148 9.90 -6.16 11.42
CA TYR A 148 10.75 -5.00 11.12
C TYR A 148 11.61 -4.56 12.28
N LEU A 149 11.19 -4.76 13.53
CA LEU A 149 11.92 -4.32 14.71
C LEU A 149 12.98 -5.34 15.20
N ARG A 150 12.79 -6.64 14.90
CA ARG A 150 13.59 -7.73 15.45
C ARG A 150 14.35 -8.55 14.40
N ASN A 151 14.28 -8.16 13.14
CA ASN A 151 14.99 -8.87 12.08
C ASN A 151 16.12 -7.99 11.54
N ASP A 152 17.35 -8.43 11.73
CA ASP A 152 18.59 -7.73 11.34
C ASP A 152 18.74 -7.53 9.82
N GLU A 153 17.92 -8.20 9.00
CA GLU A 153 17.87 -7.94 7.56
C GLU A 153 17.29 -6.56 7.21
N TRP A 154 16.58 -5.93 8.17
CA TRP A 154 15.98 -4.61 7.99
C TRP A 154 16.75 -3.54 8.74
N GLU A 155 17.35 -2.63 8.00
CA GLU A 155 17.99 -1.44 8.57
C GLU A 155 16.94 -0.44 9.01
N LEU A 156 16.96 -0.06 10.28
CA LEU A 156 16.09 0.97 10.85
C LEU A 156 16.51 2.36 10.32
N ARG A 157 15.54 3.13 9.88
CA ARG A 157 15.70 4.46 9.27
C ARG A 157 14.99 5.52 10.12
N GLU A 158 14.85 6.71 9.56
CA GLU A 158 14.06 7.79 10.15
C GLU A 158 12.65 7.32 10.48
N SER A 159 12.16 7.71 11.65
CA SER A 159 10.85 7.33 12.16
C SER A 159 10.05 8.56 12.55
N THR A 160 8.73 8.41 12.56
CA THR A 160 7.83 9.51 12.88
C THR A 160 6.91 9.13 14.03
N LEU A 161 6.94 9.90 15.11
CA LEU A 161 6.01 9.77 16.23
C LEU A 161 4.73 10.54 15.91
N HIS A 162 3.60 9.92 16.10
CA HIS A 162 2.27 10.50 15.94
C HIS A 162 1.48 10.38 17.24
N TYR A 163 0.85 11.47 17.66
CA TYR A 163 -0.15 11.43 18.72
C TYR A 163 -1.56 11.47 18.11
N ARG A 164 -2.37 10.45 18.40
CA ARG A 164 -3.73 10.34 17.87
C ARG A 164 -4.64 9.61 18.85
N ASP A 165 -5.81 10.17 19.11
CA ASP A 165 -6.89 9.59 19.94
C ASP A 165 -6.43 9.17 21.36
N GLY A 166 -5.52 9.96 21.98
CA GLY A 166 -5.00 9.68 23.31
C GLY A 166 -3.75 8.77 23.34
N ASP A 167 -3.33 8.21 22.22
CA ASP A 167 -2.24 7.26 22.10
C ASP A 167 -1.08 7.77 21.24
N TYR A 168 0.11 7.23 21.51
CA TYR A 168 1.31 7.48 20.70
C TYR A 168 1.58 6.29 19.77
N TYR A 169 1.87 6.59 18.50
CA TYR A 169 2.22 5.63 17.47
C TYR A 169 3.56 6.01 16.83
N LEU A 170 4.50 5.08 16.81
CA LEU A 170 5.77 5.25 16.11
C LEU A 170 5.68 4.57 14.74
N HIS A 171 5.81 5.36 13.70
CA HIS A 171 5.95 4.90 12.33
C HIS A 171 7.44 4.69 12.05
N VAL A 172 7.90 3.45 12.16
CA VAL A 172 9.31 3.08 12.00
C VAL A 172 9.62 2.87 10.54
N GLY A 173 10.45 3.74 9.98
CA GLY A 173 11.00 3.54 8.64
C GLY A 173 12.03 2.43 8.64
N VAL A 174 11.94 1.49 7.70
CA VAL A 174 12.89 0.40 7.53
C VAL A 174 13.29 0.23 6.08
N ALA A 175 14.51 -0.23 5.84
CA ALA A 175 15.02 -0.51 4.51
C ALA A 175 15.77 -1.84 4.50
N LYS A 176 15.65 -2.58 3.39
CA LYS A 176 16.42 -3.79 3.11
C LYS A 176 17.10 -3.67 1.75
N GLY A 177 18.28 -4.22 1.61
CA GLY A 177 18.96 -4.34 0.33
C GLY A 177 18.07 -5.05 -0.69
N ASP A 178 18.18 -4.69 -1.95
CA ASP A 178 17.49 -5.36 -3.05
C ASP A 178 18.43 -6.41 -3.61
N GLU A 179 18.61 -7.50 -2.88
CA GLU A 179 19.41 -8.64 -3.30
C GLU A 179 18.63 -9.60 -4.22
N THR A 180 17.35 -9.30 -4.45
CA THR A 180 16.51 -10.11 -5.33
C THR A 180 16.89 -9.85 -6.78
N THR A 181 17.84 -10.60 -7.31
CA THR A 181 17.92 -10.89 -8.72
C THR A 181 16.55 -11.43 -9.13
N GLN A 182 15.80 -10.66 -9.94
CA GLN A 182 14.59 -11.18 -10.58
C GLN A 182 15.01 -12.47 -11.28
N ALA A 183 14.44 -13.58 -10.87
CA ALA A 183 14.72 -14.84 -11.52
C ALA A 183 14.38 -14.70 -13.00
N GLU A 184 15.41 -14.79 -13.88
CA GLU A 184 15.24 -14.86 -15.32
C GLU A 184 14.61 -16.20 -15.66
N GLY A 185 13.30 -16.31 -15.59
CA GLY A 185 12.57 -17.54 -15.76
C GLY A 185 11.68 -17.81 -14.54
N GLY A 186 10.93 -18.88 -14.59
CA GLY A 186 10.06 -19.32 -13.49
C GLY A 186 8.59 -19.28 -13.86
N THR A 187 7.76 -19.64 -12.87
CA THR A 187 6.32 -19.76 -13.02
C THR A 187 5.63 -18.40 -12.92
N VAL A 188 4.54 -18.22 -13.63
CA VAL A 188 3.72 -16.97 -13.60
C VAL A 188 2.35 -17.28 -13.04
N LEU A 189 1.94 -16.53 -12.03
CA LEU A 189 0.57 -16.55 -11.52
C LEU A 189 -0.27 -15.50 -12.27
N GLY A 190 -1.26 -15.92 -13.05
CA GLY A 190 -2.24 -15.03 -13.67
C GLY A 190 -3.37 -14.72 -12.67
N VAL A 191 -3.78 -13.46 -12.57
CA VAL A 191 -4.85 -12.99 -11.68
C VAL A 191 -5.85 -12.15 -12.45
N ASP A 192 -7.11 -12.60 -12.47
CA ASP A 192 -8.25 -11.85 -12.98
C ASP A 192 -8.96 -11.14 -11.83
N LEU A 193 -9.35 -9.87 -12.03
CA LEU A 193 -10.03 -9.05 -11.04
C LEU A 193 -11.45 -8.70 -11.51
N GLY A 194 -12.43 -8.87 -10.63
CA GLY A 194 -13.83 -8.63 -10.95
C GLY A 194 -14.67 -8.14 -9.78
N VAL A 195 -15.92 -7.77 -10.07
CA VAL A 195 -16.86 -7.25 -9.05
C VAL A 195 -17.49 -8.37 -8.24
N LYS A 196 -17.87 -9.50 -8.88
CA LYS A 196 -18.45 -10.66 -8.20
C LYS A 196 -17.40 -11.55 -7.58
N THR A 197 -16.40 -11.91 -8.34
CA THR A 197 -15.16 -12.56 -7.91
C THR A 197 -14.10 -11.47 -7.85
N ILE A 198 -13.68 -11.07 -6.64
CA ILE A 198 -12.74 -9.96 -6.50
C ILE A 198 -11.37 -10.31 -7.05
N ALA A 199 -10.97 -11.57 -6.93
CA ALA A 199 -9.78 -12.13 -7.57
C ALA A 199 -9.98 -13.60 -7.89
N ALA A 200 -9.55 -14.03 -9.08
CA ALA A 200 -9.41 -15.43 -9.48
C ALA A 200 -7.99 -15.65 -9.98
N THR A 201 -7.37 -16.79 -9.64
CA THR A 201 -6.00 -17.11 -10.05
C THR A 201 -5.95 -18.21 -11.10
N SER A 202 -4.86 -18.26 -11.85
CA SER A 202 -4.59 -19.34 -12.81
C SER A 202 -4.36 -20.71 -12.15
N THR A 203 -4.19 -20.74 -10.84
CA THR A 203 -4.12 -21.96 -10.01
C THR A 203 -5.48 -22.45 -9.54
N GLY A 204 -6.54 -21.66 -9.74
CA GLY A 204 -7.92 -22.00 -9.42
C GLY A 204 -8.40 -21.49 -8.06
N SER A 205 -7.64 -20.69 -7.34
CA SER A 205 -8.14 -20.01 -6.14
C SER A 205 -9.05 -18.86 -6.52
N MET A 206 -10.14 -18.68 -5.75
CA MET A 206 -11.14 -17.64 -5.98
C MET A 206 -11.54 -16.96 -4.68
N TRP A 207 -11.70 -15.65 -4.71
CA TRP A 207 -12.19 -14.84 -3.60
C TRP A 207 -13.46 -14.10 -4.02
N SER A 208 -14.55 -14.37 -3.31
CA SER A 208 -15.83 -13.72 -3.58
C SER A 208 -15.77 -12.22 -3.23
N GLY A 209 -16.29 -11.39 -4.13
CA GLY A 209 -16.56 -9.97 -3.86
C GLY A 209 -17.84 -9.73 -3.05
N GLY A 210 -18.60 -10.79 -2.75
CA GLY A 210 -19.91 -10.68 -2.09
C GLY A 210 -19.87 -9.97 -0.75
N TYR A 211 -18.90 -10.32 0.11
CA TYR A 211 -18.73 -9.68 1.41
C TYR A 211 -18.33 -8.21 1.30
N LEU A 212 -17.37 -7.88 0.43
CA LEU A 212 -16.93 -6.51 0.17
C LEU A 212 -18.11 -5.65 -0.33
N ASN A 213 -18.87 -6.17 -1.29
CA ASN A 213 -20.02 -5.50 -1.88
C ASN A 213 -21.19 -5.33 -0.90
N HIS A 214 -21.41 -6.31 -0.01
CA HIS A 214 -22.45 -6.26 1.02
C HIS A 214 -22.14 -5.15 2.03
N ARG A 215 -20.96 -5.19 2.63
CA ARG A 215 -20.52 -4.18 3.63
C ARG A 215 -20.57 -2.77 3.06
N ARG A 216 -20.13 -2.59 1.83
CA ARG A 216 -20.21 -1.30 1.17
C ARG A 216 -21.63 -0.78 1.03
N ARG A 217 -22.57 -1.64 0.61
CA ARG A 217 -24.00 -1.26 0.51
C ARG A 217 -24.58 -0.83 1.86
N GLU A 218 -24.16 -1.46 2.96
CA GLU A 218 -24.55 -1.05 4.29
C GLU A 218 -24.04 0.35 4.63
N TYR A 219 -22.75 0.64 4.35
CA TYR A 219 -22.21 1.97 4.53
C TYR A 219 -22.90 3.03 3.65
N GLU A 220 -23.17 2.72 2.39
CA GLU A 220 -23.90 3.61 1.48
C GLU A 220 -25.33 3.90 2.01
N LYS A 221 -26.02 2.91 2.55
CA LYS A 221 -27.36 3.05 3.13
C LYS A 221 -27.35 3.98 4.37
N VAL A 222 -26.42 3.74 5.29
CA VAL A 222 -26.28 4.56 6.51
C VAL A 222 -25.90 6.00 6.14
N ARG A 223 -24.95 6.18 5.22
CA ARG A 223 -24.54 7.50 4.74
C ARG A 223 -25.72 8.25 4.08
N GLY A 224 -26.49 7.58 3.23
CA GLY A 224 -27.67 8.16 2.60
C GLY A 224 -28.73 8.61 3.62
N SER A 225 -28.99 7.83 4.66
CA SER A 225 -29.90 8.21 5.75
C SER A 225 -29.43 9.44 6.52
N LEU A 226 -28.12 9.50 6.86
CA LEU A 226 -27.53 10.63 7.55
C LEU A 226 -27.53 11.91 6.70
N GLN A 227 -27.26 11.80 5.40
CA GLN A 227 -27.33 12.93 4.46
C GLN A 227 -28.72 13.53 4.39
N GLN A 228 -29.78 12.71 4.45
CA GLN A 228 -31.17 13.18 4.48
C GLN A 228 -31.51 13.95 5.76
N THR A 229 -30.82 13.66 6.88
CA THR A 229 -31.03 14.36 8.15
C THR A 229 -30.49 15.80 8.12
N GLY A 230 -29.42 16.08 7.37
CA GLY A 230 -28.90 17.42 7.07
C GLY A 230 -28.35 18.23 8.27
N THR A 231 -28.13 17.60 9.42
CA THR A 231 -27.60 18.27 10.62
C THR A 231 -26.06 18.23 10.66
N GLU A 232 -25.44 19.19 11.36
CA GLU A 232 -23.98 19.20 11.57
C GLU A 232 -23.48 17.93 12.29
N SER A 233 -24.25 17.41 13.24
CA SER A 233 -23.96 16.14 13.92
C SER A 233 -23.96 14.97 12.93
N ALA A 234 -24.91 14.94 11.98
CA ALA A 234 -24.93 13.93 10.92
C ALA A 234 -23.71 14.01 10.02
N HIS A 235 -23.23 15.22 9.67
CA HIS A 235 -22.00 15.39 8.90
C HIS A 235 -20.78 14.84 9.63
N ARG A 236 -20.59 15.15 10.91
CA ARG A 236 -19.48 14.57 11.71
C ARG A 236 -19.55 13.03 11.78
N THR A 237 -20.77 12.49 11.89
CA THR A 237 -20.98 11.03 11.89
C THR A 237 -20.61 10.42 10.54
N ILE A 238 -20.94 11.07 9.42
CA ILE A 238 -20.58 10.64 8.06
C ILE A 238 -19.06 10.55 7.90
N ASP A 239 -18.31 11.54 8.38
CA ASP A 239 -16.83 11.53 8.35
C ASP A 239 -16.26 10.36 9.14
N GLY A 240 -16.80 10.12 10.35
CA GLY A 240 -16.41 8.98 11.18
C GLY A 240 -16.70 7.62 10.52
N ILE A 241 -17.83 7.51 9.84
CA ILE A 241 -18.21 6.29 9.07
C ILE A 241 -17.30 6.10 7.87
N GLY A 242 -16.99 7.17 7.10
CA GLY A 242 -16.09 7.10 5.95
C GLY A 242 -14.70 6.57 6.32
N ASN A 243 -14.15 7.03 7.44
CA ASN A 243 -12.89 6.54 7.97
C ASN A 243 -12.93 5.06 8.38
N ARG A 244 -14.06 4.56 8.91
CA ARG A 244 -14.24 3.14 9.26
C ARG A 244 -14.36 2.28 8.01
N GLU A 245 -15.12 2.73 7.02
CA GLU A 245 -15.26 2.04 5.73
C GLU A 245 -13.91 1.87 5.04
N SER A 246 -13.13 2.94 4.93
CA SER A 246 -11.82 2.92 4.32
C SER A 246 -10.86 1.95 5.02
N ARG A 247 -10.73 2.04 6.34
CA ARG A 247 -9.87 1.15 7.12
C ARG A 247 -10.27 -0.32 6.98
N TRP A 248 -11.57 -0.61 7.01
CA TRP A 248 -12.07 -1.95 6.83
C TRP A 248 -11.76 -2.50 5.42
N ALA A 249 -11.99 -1.68 4.38
CA ALA A 249 -11.71 -2.08 3.01
C ALA A 249 -10.19 -2.31 2.78
N GLU A 250 -9.35 -1.44 3.33
CA GLU A 250 -7.89 -1.59 3.28
C GLU A 250 -7.42 -2.87 3.97
N ASP A 251 -7.94 -3.19 5.18
CA ASP A 251 -7.62 -4.44 5.88
C ASP A 251 -8.00 -5.68 5.04
N TYR A 252 -9.20 -5.65 4.44
CA TYR A 252 -9.64 -6.73 3.56
C TYR A 252 -8.68 -6.91 2.36
N LEU A 253 -8.30 -5.82 1.69
CA LEU A 253 -7.36 -5.86 0.56
C LEU A 253 -5.96 -6.27 0.99
N HIS A 254 -5.51 -5.90 2.19
CA HIS A 254 -4.24 -6.34 2.77
C HIS A 254 -4.21 -7.85 3.01
N ARG A 255 -5.29 -8.45 3.49
CA ARG A 255 -5.41 -9.90 3.67
C ARG A 255 -5.44 -10.62 2.33
N LEU A 256 -6.22 -10.13 1.37
CA LEU A 256 -6.31 -10.70 0.04
C LEU A 256 -4.96 -10.63 -0.69
N SER A 257 -4.27 -9.49 -0.67
CA SER A 257 -2.94 -9.36 -1.29
C SER A 257 -1.90 -10.29 -0.65
N LYS A 258 -1.97 -10.51 0.68
CA LYS A 258 -1.11 -11.49 1.36
C LYS A 258 -1.40 -12.92 0.88
N ALA A 259 -2.67 -13.26 0.67
CA ALA A 259 -3.06 -14.57 0.15
C ALA A 259 -2.54 -14.80 -1.28
N LEU A 260 -2.69 -13.81 -2.18
CA LEU A 260 -2.16 -13.87 -3.55
C LEU A 260 -0.64 -14.04 -3.61
N VAL A 261 0.09 -13.30 -2.77
CA VAL A 261 1.57 -13.42 -2.71
C VAL A 261 1.98 -14.77 -2.14
N ARG A 262 1.31 -15.27 -1.11
CA ARG A 262 1.56 -16.62 -0.57
C ARG A 262 1.32 -17.71 -1.62
N GLU A 263 0.26 -17.59 -2.40
CA GLU A 263 -0.03 -18.52 -3.48
C GLU A 263 1.07 -18.49 -4.55
N ALA A 264 1.54 -17.30 -4.92
CA ALA A 264 2.66 -17.16 -5.84
C ALA A 264 3.96 -17.81 -5.31
N ILE A 265 4.25 -17.65 -3.99
CA ILE A 265 5.39 -18.31 -3.33
C ILE A 265 5.22 -19.83 -3.36
N THR A 266 4.03 -20.34 -3.00
CA THR A 266 3.75 -21.80 -2.97
C THR A 266 3.94 -22.46 -4.35
N HIS A 267 3.76 -21.72 -5.43
CA HIS A 267 3.92 -22.20 -6.80
C HIS A 267 5.23 -21.76 -7.46
N ASP A 268 6.22 -21.32 -6.67
CA ASP A 268 7.56 -20.88 -7.14
C ASP A 268 7.46 -19.86 -8.28
N CYS A 269 6.53 -18.90 -8.15
CA CYS A 269 6.30 -17.90 -9.17
C CYS A 269 7.37 -16.81 -9.14
N SER A 270 7.93 -16.48 -10.30
CA SER A 270 8.80 -15.31 -10.50
C SER A 270 8.00 -14.04 -10.83
N ALA A 271 6.73 -14.19 -11.22
CA ALA A 271 5.88 -13.06 -11.55
C ALA A 271 4.39 -13.31 -11.21
N ILE A 272 3.69 -12.23 -10.88
CA ILE A 272 2.22 -12.17 -10.80
C ILE A 272 1.75 -11.23 -11.90
N ALA A 273 0.89 -11.73 -12.80
CA ALA A 273 0.35 -10.97 -13.92
C ALA A 273 -1.11 -10.59 -13.67
N PHE A 274 -1.41 -9.32 -13.80
CA PHE A 274 -2.76 -8.74 -13.72
C PHE A 274 -3.19 -8.18 -15.06
N GLU A 275 -4.49 -8.02 -15.25
CA GLU A 275 -5.03 -7.23 -16.34
C GLU A 275 -4.78 -5.73 -16.10
N ASP A 276 -4.45 -4.95 -17.13
CA ASP A 276 -4.41 -3.50 -17.04
C ASP A 276 -5.83 -2.95 -16.88
N LEU A 277 -6.07 -2.32 -15.74
CA LEU A 277 -7.37 -1.79 -15.32
C LEU A 277 -7.45 -0.26 -15.41
N THR A 278 -6.57 0.39 -16.16
CA THR A 278 -6.52 1.85 -16.27
C THR A 278 -7.89 2.44 -16.68
N ASP A 279 -8.58 1.81 -17.65
CA ASP A 279 -9.89 2.27 -18.15
C ASP A 279 -11.04 1.35 -17.72
N ILE A 280 -10.95 0.79 -16.51
CA ILE A 280 -11.93 -0.21 -16.03
C ILE A 280 -13.37 0.30 -15.98
N ARG A 281 -13.57 1.60 -15.74
CA ARG A 281 -14.91 2.20 -15.68
C ARG A 281 -15.65 2.12 -17.02
N ASP A 282 -14.92 2.31 -18.11
CA ASP A 282 -15.47 2.29 -19.46
C ASP A 282 -15.74 0.85 -19.93
N ARG A 283 -14.92 -0.10 -19.47
CA ARG A 283 -15.01 -1.52 -19.85
C ARG A 283 -15.96 -2.36 -18.99
N MET A 284 -16.21 -1.95 -17.74
CA MET A 284 -17.08 -2.66 -16.79
C MET A 284 -18.20 -1.74 -16.28
N PRO A 285 -19.36 -1.70 -16.93
CA PRO A 285 -20.46 -0.80 -16.54
C PRO A 285 -20.96 -0.99 -15.10
N GLY A 286 -20.74 -2.19 -14.51
CA GLY A 286 -21.05 -2.47 -13.11
C GLY A 286 -19.97 -2.04 -12.12
N ALA A 287 -18.78 -1.60 -12.58
CA ALA A 287 -17.71 -1.15 -11.72
C ALA A 287 -17.94 0.30 -11.31
N LYS A 288 -18.26 0.52 -10.05
CA LYS A 288 -18.32 1.86 -9.45
C LYS A 288 -16.90 2.37 -9.16
N ALA A 289 -16.77 3.67 -8.86
CA ALA A 289 -15.50 4.30 -8.46
C ALA A 289 -14.74 3.54 -7.37
N PHE A 290 -15.47 2.93 -6.45
CA PHE A 290 -14.91 2.09 -5.39
C PHE A 290 -14.18 0.85 -5.94
N HIS A 291 -14.75 0.14 -6.92
CA HIS A 291 -14.08 -1.05 -7.48
C HIS A 291 -12.78 -0.68 -8.20
N ALA A 292 -12.77 0.42 -8.97
CA ALA A 292 -11.57 0.92 -9.60
C ALA A 292 -10.47 1.27 -8.56
N TRP A 293 -10.88 1.89 -7.45
CA TRP A 293 -10.00 2.16 -6.32
C TRP A 293 -9.50 0.86 -5.67
N ALA A 294 -10.39 -0.09 -5.37
CA ALA A 294 -10.05 -1.34 -4.71
C ALA A 294 -9.06 -2.18 -5.54
N PHE A 295 -9.26 -2.27 -6.86
CA PHE A 295 -8.39 -3.03 -7.75
C PHE A 295 -7.00 -2.39 -7.85
N ARG A 296 -6.92 -1.05 -7.97
CA ARG A 296 -5.64 -0.34 -7.93
C ARG A 296 -4.91 -0.59 -6.61
N ARG A 297 -5.60 -0.46 -5.48
CA ARG A 297 -5.04 -0.72 -4.16
C ARG A 297 -4.57 -2.16 -3.99
N LEU A 298 -5.36 -3.13 -4.47
CA LEU A 298 -4.97 -4.53 -4.43
C LEU A 298 -3.68 -4.77 -5.23
N TYR A 299 -3.59 -4.22 -6.44
CA TYR A 299 -2.37 -4.29 -7.25
C TYR A 299 -1.17 -3.70 -6.52
N GLU A 300 -1.28 -2.47 -6.01
CA GLU A 300 -0.23 -1.81 -5.24
C GLU A 300 0.20 -2.65 -4.02
N TYR A 301 -0.77 -3.25 -3.31
CA TYR A 301 -0.49 -4.09 -2.15
C TYR A 301 0.16 -5.43 -2.50
N VAL A 302 -0.17 -6.02 -3.62
CA VAL A 302 0.52 -7.21 -4.13
C VAL A 302 1.93 -6.84 -4.57
N GLU A 303 2.09 -5.77 -5.34
CA GLU A 303 3.38 -5.32 -5.88
C GLU A 303 4.41 -5.14 -4.76
N TYR A 304 4.12 -4.33 -3.76
CA TYR A 304 5.10 -4.09 -2.71
C TYR A 304 5.37 -5.33 -1.84
N LYS A 305 4.39 -6.23 -1.65
CA LYS A 305 4.59 -7.46 -0.87
C LYS A 305 5.38 -8.50 -1.67
N ALA A 306 5.07 -8.68 -2.95
CA ALA A 306 5.73 -9.60 -3.84
C ALA A 306 7.21 -9.27 -4.04
N THR A 307 7.54 -7.98 -4.13
CA THR A 307 8.92 -7.50 -4.29
C THR A 307 9.87 -8.00 -3.18
N VAL A 308 9.38 -8.16 -1.95
CA VAL A 308 10.20 -8.69 -0.82
C VAL A 308 10.70 -10.11 -1.09
N PHE A 309 9.94 -10.88 -1.88
CA PHE A 309 10.24 -12.26 -2.25
C PHE A 309 10.84 -12.41 -3.66
N GLY A 310 11.27 -11.30 -4.27
CA GLY A 310 11.81 -11.31 -5.63
C GLY A 310 10.77 -11.57 -6.73
N ILE A 311 9.48 -11.55 -6.39
CA ILE A 311 8.38 -11.78 -7.33
C ILE A 311 8.00 -10.45 -7.97
N SER A 312 8.09 -10.37 -9.30
CA SER A 312 7.67 -9.17 -10.05
C SER A 312 6.16 -9.14 -10.26
N THR A 313 5.56 -7.94 -10.24
CA THR A 313 4.16 -7.76 -10.69
C THR A 313 4.15 -7.11 -12.06
N LYS A 314 3.23 -7.53 -12.91
CA LYS A 314 3.11 -7.04 -14.29
C LYS A 314 1.65 -6.87 -14.65
N GLN A 315 1.37 -5.85 -15.45
CA GLN A 315 0.08 -5.65 -16.09
C GLN A 315 0.15 -6.07 -17.56
N VAL A 316 -0.91 -6.70 -18.05
CA VAL A 316 -1.03 -7.15 -19.45
C VAL A 316 -2.25 -6.48 -20.09
N ASP A 317 -2.20 -6.31 -21.41
CA ASP A 317 -3.31 -5.80 -22.21
C ASP A 317 -4.57 -6.66 -21.98
N PRO A 318 -5.72 -6.04 -21.62
CA PRO A 318 -6.98 -6.72 -21.32
C PRO A 318 -7.67 -7.34 -22.53
N ALA A 319 -7.28 -6.99 -23.76
CA ALA A 319 -8.00 -7.39 -24.94
C ALA A 319 -8.16 -8.92 -25.04
N TYR A 320 -9.42 -9.37 -25.13
CA TYR A 320 -9.82 -10.76 -25.35
C TYR A 320 -9.48 -11.78 -24.23
N THR A 321 -9.00 -11.38 -23.07
CA THR A 321 -8.68 -12.30 -21.95
C THR A 321 -9.87 -13.15 -21.56
N SER A 322 -11.07 -12.59 -21.53
CA SER A 322 -12.33 -13.25 -21.16
C SER A 322 -12.97 -14.07 -22.29
N GLN A 323 -12.55 -13.87 -23.58
CA GLN A 323 -13.17 -14.50 -24.74
C GLN A 323 -12.30 -15.62 -25.35
N ARG A 324 -10.99 -15.59 -25.09
CA ARG A 324 -10.03 -16.56 -25.59
C ARG A 324 -10.11 -17.84 -24.77
N CYS A 325 -10.09 -18.98 -25.44
CA CYS A 325 -9.93 -20.28 -24.80
C CYS A 325 -8.47 -20.49 -24.33
N SER A 326 -8.28 -20.67 -23.05
CA SER A 326 -6.93 -20.92 -22.47
C SER A 326 -6.36 -22.26 -22.90
N LYS A 327 -7.18 -23.23 -23.36
CA LYS A 327 -6.75 -24.55 -23.83
C LYS A 327 -6.29 -24.55 -25.30
N CYS A 328 -7.07 -23.98 -26.22
CA CYS A 328 -6.82 -24.07 -27.66
C CYS A 328 -6.55 -22.72 -28.35
N GLY A 329 -6.62 -21.62 -27.64
CA GLY A 329 -6.36 -20.29 -28.17
C GLY A 329 -7.48 -19.68 -29.01
N HIS A 330 -8.57 -20.42 -29.30
CA HIS A 330 -9.70 -19.90 -30.08
C HIS A 330 -10.38 -18.74 -29.38
N THR A 331 -10.55 -17.63 -30.09
CA THR A 331 -11.12 -16.39 -29.56
C THR A 331 -12.44 -16.10 -30.22
N GLU A 332 -13.53 -16.12 -29.48
CA GLU A 332 -14.88 -15.82 -29.95
C GLU A 332 -15.73 -15.32 -28.80
N ARG A 333 -16.54 -14.27 -29.04
CA ARG A 333 -17.45 -13.70 -28.02
C ARG A 333 -18.42 -14.73 -27.46
N GLY A 334 -18.86 -15.70 -28.29
CA GLY A 334 -19.76 -16.77 -27.90
C GLY A 334 -19.18 -17.83 -26.97
N ASN A 335 -17.86 -17.82 -26.73
CA ASN A 335 -17.22 -18.72 -25.79
C ASN A 335 -17.61 -18.42 -24.32
N ARG A 336 -18.12 -17.23 -24.02
CA ARG A 336 -18.64 -16.84 -22.69
C ARG A 336 -20.16 -16.62 -22.72
N PRO A 337 -20.94 -17.71 -22.71
CA PRO A 337 -22.41 -17.61 -22.82
C PRO A 337 -23.05 -16.99 -21.58
N LYS A 338 -22.44 -17.09 -20.41
CA LYS A 338 -22.86 -16.48 -19.14
C LYS A 338 -21.68 -15.86 -18.43
N GLN A 339 -21.94 -15.01 -17.42
CA GLN A 339 -20.89 -14.31 -16.69
C GLN A 339 -19.88 -15.27 -16.04
N GLU A 340 -20.34 -16.38 -15.49
CA GLU A 340 -19.53 -17.34 -14.73
C GLU A 340 -19.14 -18.59 -15.56
N ARG A 341 -19.78 -18.78 -16.73
CA ARG A 341 -19.56 -19.98 -17.57
C ARG A 341 -18.75 -19.62 -18.82
N PHE A 342 -17.64 -20.33 -19.02
CA PHE A 342 -16.87 -20.35 -20.25
C PHE A 342 -17.02 -21.70 -20.92
N CYS A 343 -17.38 -21.73 -22.22
CA CYS A 343 -17.47 -22.95 -23.03
C CYS A 343 -16.93 -22.66 -24.42
N CYS A 344 -15.80 -23.23 -24.77
CA CYS A 344 -15.17 -23.02 -26.07
C CYS A 344 -15.95 -23.67 -27.19
N ARG A 345 -16.42 -22.90 -28.17
CA ARG A 345 -17.17 -23.40 -29.32
C ARG A 345 -16.34 -24.25 -30.28
N LYS A 346 -15.00 -24.13 -30.23
CA LYS A 346 -14.10 -24.91 -31.10
C LYS A 346 -13.72 -26.26 -30.49
N CYS A 347 -13.31 -26.29 -29.22
CA CYS A 347 -12.76 -27.50 -28.61
C CYS A 347 -13.60 -28.07 -27.44
N GLY A 348 -14.75 -27.45 -27.13
CA GLY A 348 -15.65 -27.91 -26.07
C GLY A 348 -15.12 -27.71 -24.64
N TYR A 349 -13.97 -27.04 -24.45
CA TYR A 349 -13.41 -26.81 -23.12
C TYR A 349 -14.36 -25.94 -22.30
N GLU A 350 -14.82 -26.46 -21.17
CA GLU A 350 -15.78 -25.81 -20.27
C GLU A 350 -15.17 -25.63 -18.86
N VAL A 351 -15.21 -24.40 -18.33
CA VAL A 351 -14.69 -24.03 -17.01
C VAL A 351 -15.36 -22.74 -16.52
N HIS A 352 -15.04 -22.36 -15.26
CA HIS A 352 -15.40 -21.04 -14.77
C HIS A 352 -14.75 -19.93 -15.60
N ALA A 353 -15.52 -18.90 -15.94
CA ALA A 353 -15.06 -17.84 -16.86
C ALA A 353 -13.87 -17.04 -16.31
N ASP A 354 -13.89 -16.70 -15.01
CA ASP A 354 -12.82 -15.92 -14.37
C ASP A 354 -11.52 -16.76 -14.23
N TYR A 355 -11.64 -18.08 -14.01
CA TYR A 355 -10.48 -18.98 -14.07
C TYR A 355 -9.84 -19.03 -15.47
N ASN A 356 -10.66 -19.14 -16.52
CA ASN A 356 -10.18 -19.08 -17.90
C ASN A 356 -9.50 -17.73 -18.20
N ALA A 357 -10.06 -16.62 -17.71
CA ALA A 357 -9.49 -15.28 -17.85
C ALA A 357 -8.13 -15.18 -17.14
N ALA A 358 -8.03 -15.62 -15.89
CA ALA A 358 -6.77 -15.65 -15.14
C ALA A 358 -5.67 -16.43 -15.86
N LYS A 359 -6.00 -17.59 -16.45
CA LYS A 359 -5.07 -18.37 -17.28
C LYS A 359 -4.60 -17.57 -18.51
N ASN A 360 -5.52 -16.90 -19.19
CA ASN A 360 -5.17 -16.09 -20.37
C ASN A 360 -4.30 -14.88 -20.02
N ILE A 361 -4.50 -14.25 -18.85
CA ILE A 361 -3.66 -13.17 -18.32
C ILE A 361 -2.23 -13.69 -18.12
N GLY A 362 -2.05 -14.82 -17.44
CA GLY A 362 -0.74 -15.47 -17.29
C GLY A 362 -0.09 -15.84 -18.62
N ILE A 363 -0.85 -16.44 -19.55
CA ILE A 363 -0.37 -16.81 -20.90
C ILE A 363 0.10 -15.57 -21.67
N LYS A 364 -0.65 -14.46 -21.64
CA LYS A 364 -0.22 -13.20 -22.29
C LYS A 364 1.11 -12.70 -21.77
N HIS A 365 1.32 -12.73 -20.44
CA HIS A 365 2.60 -12.33 -19.87
C HIS A 365 3.74 -13.23 -20.32
N VAL A 366 3.55 -14.55 -20.31
CA VAL A 366 4.54 -15.52 -20.81
C VAL A 366 4.91 -15.23 -22.27
N HIS A 367 3.91 -15.01 -23.14
CA HIS A 367 4.16 -14.75 -24.56
C HIS A 367 4.85 -13.40 -24.80
N ALA A 368 4.53 -12.37 -24.03
CA ALA A 368 5.19 -11.06 -24.14
C ALA A 368 6.70 -11.14 -23.82
N GLY A 369 7.08 -12.03 -22.89
CA GLY A 369 8.49 -12.30 -22.56
C GLY A 369 9.26 -13.07 -23.62
N GLN A 370 8.57 -13.77 -24.54
CA GLN A 370 9.20 -14.60 -25.59
C GLN A 370 9.60 -13.82 -26.85
N LYS A 371 9.23 -12.56 -26.99
CA LYS A 371 9.54 -11.72 -28.16
C LYS A 371 10.98 -11.23 -28.24
N SER A 372 11.84 -11.58 -27.29
CA SER A 372 13.27 -11.24 -27.34
C SER A 372 14.06 -12.34 -28.06
N PRO A 373 14.82 -12.03 -29.13
CA PRO A 373 15.60 -13.03 -29.89
C PRO A 373 16.77 -13.66 -29.13
N ARG A 374 17.08 -13.18 -27.90
CA ARG A 374 18.30 -13.53 -27.16
C ARG A 374 18.09 -14.06 -25.74
N GLY A 375 17.02 -14.74 -25.45
CA GLY A 375 16.85 -15.36 -24.14
C GLY A 375 15.49 -16.03 -24.01
N ARG A 376 15.44 -17.33 -24.20
CA ARG A 376 14.29 -18.16 -23.85
C ARG A 376 14.27 -18.31 -22.32
N ALA A 377 13.74 -17.34 -21.61
CA ALA A 377 13.30 -17.59 -20.25
C ALA A 377 12.09 -18.54 -20.33
N ASN A 378 12.24 -19.77 -19.86
CA ASN A 378 11.15 -20.74 -19.76
C ASN A 378 10.20 -20.32 -18.62
N ARG A 379 9.35 -19.33 -18.89
CA ARG A 379 8.28 -18.94 -17.97
C ARG A 379 7.12 -19.91 -18.11
N GLN A 380 6.77 -20.56 -17.03
CA GLN A 380 5.64 -21.49 -16.97
C GLN A 380 4.49 -20.85 -16.21
N LEU A 381 3.26 -21.19 -16.59
CA LEU A 381 2.07 -20.77 -15.89
C LEU A 381 1.87 -21.62 -14.64
N ALA A 382 1.68 -21.01 -13.47
CA ALA A 382 1.34 -21.72 -12.24
C ALA A 382 -0.08 -22.28 -12.34
N LEU A 383 -0.20 -23.59 -12.31
CA LEU A 383 -1.47 -24.30 -12.39
C LEU A 383 -1.49 -25.43 -11.35
N LYS A 384 -2.62 -25.59 -10.68
CA LYS A 384 -2.91 -26.85 -9.96
C LYS A 384 -3.14 -27.97 -10.98
N SER A 385 -2.76 -29.19 -10.61
CA SER A 385 -3.11 -30.39 -11.37
C SER A 385 -4.61 -30.63 -11.25
N GLY A 386 -5.38 -30.26 -12.24
CA GLY A 386 -6.84 -30.44 -12.25
C GLY A 386 -7.58 -29.34 -12.99
N THR A 387 -8.89 -29.42 -12.98
CA THR A 387 -9.80 -28.44 -13.60
C THR A 387 -10.82 -27.95 -12.59
N LEU A 388 -11.13 -26.66 -12.65
CA LEU A 388 -12.25 -26.07 -11.89
C LEU A 388 -13.51 -26.17 -12.74
N SER A 389 -14.58 -26.77 -12.18
CA SER A 389 -15.87 -26.84 -12.84
C SER A 389 -16.64 -25.50 -12.75
N VAL A 390 -17.74 -25.39 -13.50
CA VAL A 390 -18.60 -24.19 -13.47
C VAL A 390 -19.24 -23.96 -12.09
N SER A 391 -19.35 -25.02 -11.27
CA SER A 391 -19.84 -24.98 -9.89
C SER A 391 -18.78 -24.67 -8.84
N ASP A 392 -17.58 -24.24 -9.25
CA ASP A 392 -16.42 -23.98 -8.38
C ASP A 392 -15.83 -25.23 -7.69
N GLU A 393 -16.23 -26.43 -8.11
CA GLU A 393 -15.61 -27.68 -7.67
C GLU A 393 -14.29 -27.93 -8.40
N PHE A 394 -13.23 -28.08 -7.63
CA PHE A 394 -11.91 -28.45 -8.15
C PHE A 394 -11.76 -29.96 -8.22
N THR A 395 -11.59 -30.50 -9.44
CA THR A 395 -11.32 -31.91 -9.65
C THR A 395 -9.83 -32.13 -9.83
N SER A 396 -9.18 -32.81 -8.90
CA SER A 396 -7.76 -33.16 -8.97
C SER A 396 -7.51 -34.19 -10.08
N ALA A 397 -6.41 -34.04 -10.80
CA ALA A 397 -5.99 -35.03 -11.79
C ALA A 397 -5.53 -36.36 -11.18
N GLU A 398 -5.24 -36.39 -9.88
CA GLU A 398 -4.76 -37.57 -9.16
C GLU A 398 -5.89 -38.53 -8.72
N GLY A 399 -7.16 -38.19 -8.98
CA GLY A 399 -8.32 -38.99 -8.61
C GLY A 399 -8.89 -39.90 -9.70
N SER A 400 -8.24 -40.01 -10.85
CA SER A 400 -8.66 -40.90 -11.96
C SER A 400 -7.60 -41.96 -12.25
N ALA A 401 -7.40 -42.87 -11.28
CA ALA A 401 -6.71 -44.13 -11.49
C ALA A 401 -7.65 -45.29 -11.14
#